data_d2abef04339d45b39a6b44239c890b42
#
_entry.id   d2abef04339d45b39a6b44239c890b42
#
_cell.length_a   1.000
_cell.length_b   1.000
_cell.length_c   1.000
_cell.angle_alpha   90.00
_cell.angle_beta   90.00
_cell.angle_gamma   90.00
#
_symmetry.space_group_name_H-M   'P 1'
#
loop_
_entity.id
_entity.type
_entity.pdbx_description
1 polymer ?
#
loop_
_entity_poly.entity_id
_entity_poly.type
_entity_poly.pdbx_seq_one_letter_code
_entity_poly.pdbx_strand_id
1 'polypeptide(L)'
;MITVLVAPGGLVAGAELALEEEEQHHLTVRRAREGEAVMLLDGAGSRGTGQLRWAGKVFSVAVDRVSTEPRPAAVTLAVGAGDRERFALLAEQAVQLGATRIVPLETDRTANVATRVREGTLDKVRRRAREALKQCSAAWE
;
A
#
# COMPACT_ATOMS: atom_id res chain seq x y z
N MET A 1 7.46 14.66 0.39
CA MET A 1 7.92 13.64 1.36
C MET A 1 7.62 12.28 0.77
N ILE A 2 8.55 11.35 0.85
CA ILE A 2 8.38 9.98 0.33
C ILE A 2 7.58 9.18 1.35
N THR A 3 6.61 8.39 0.90
CA THR A 3 5.87 7.44 1.74
C THR A 3 6.42 6.04 1.50
N VAL A 4 6.73 5.32 2.57
CA VAL A 4 7.30 3.98 2.57
C VAL A 4 6.37 3.05 3.35
N LEU A 5 6.07 1.89 2.80
CA LEU A 5 5.35 0.83 3.51
C LEU A 5 6.33 -0.06 4.26
N VAL A 6 5.96 -0.42 5.48
CA VAL A 6 6.73 -1.36 6.32
C VAL A 6 5.85 -2.51 6.77
N ALA A 7 6.46 -3.56 7.30
CA ALA A 7 5.73 -4.71 7.80
C ALA A 7 4.72 -4.31 8.89
N PRO A 8 3.52 -4.91 8.90
CA PRO A 8 2.50 -4.64 9.92
C PRO A 8 3.03 -4.82 11.35
N GLY A 9 2.78 -3.83 12.20
CA GLY A 9 3.25 -3.83 13.60
C GLY A 9 4.76 -3.58 13.76
N GLY A 10 5.48 -3.28 12.67
CA GLY A 10 6.93 -3.05 12.70
C GLY A 10 7.37 -1.65 13.14
N LEU A 11 6.43 -0.68 13.25
CA LEU A 11 6.77 0.69 13.59
C LEU A 11 7.00 0.87 15.09
N VAL A 12 8.25 1.13 15.48
CA VAL A 12 8.64 1.43 16.85
C VAL A 12 9.52 2.69 16.85
N ALA A 13 9.15 3.70 17.62
CA ALA A 13 9.93 4.93 17.72
C ALA A 13 11.34 4.64 18.27
N GLY A 14 12.35 5.24 17.66
CA GLY A 14 13.76 5.02 17.98
C GLY A 14 14.38 3.76 17.38
N ALA A 15 13.60 2.93 16.68
CA ALA A 15 14.13 1.75 16.01
C ALA A 15 14.73 2.10 14.63
N GLU A 16 15.61 1.25 14.14
CA GLU A 16 16.05 1.25 12.76
C GLU A 16 15.39 0.07 12.04
N LEU A 17 14.72 0.35 10.93
CA LEU A 17 13.97 -0.62 10.15
C LEU A 17 14.65 -0.91 8.83
N ALA A 18 14.84 -2.20 8.53
CA ALA A 18 15.15 -2.65 7.19
C ALA A 18 13.91 -2.55 6.30
N LEU A 19 14.09 -2.20 5.03
CA LEU A 19 13.03 -2.09 4.07
C LEU A 19 12.99 -3.30 3.14
N GLU A 20 11.81 -3.70 2.72
CA GLU A 20 11.60 -4.77 1.75
C GLU A 20 12.14 -4.38 0.36
N GLU A 21 12.41 -5.37 -0.47
CA GLU A 21 13.02 -5.20 -1.79
C GLU A 21 12.22 -4.24 -2.70
N GLU A 22 10.90 -4.30 -2.64
CA GLU A 22 10.02 -3.42 -3.40
C GLU A 22 10.20 -1.94 -3.01
N GLU A 23 10.34 -1.66 -1.70
CA GLU A 23 10.61 -0.31 -1.20
C GLU A 23 12.04 0.17 -1.53
N GLN A 24 13.02 -0.73 -1.47
CA GLN A 24 14.38 -0.43 -1.91
C GLN A 24 14.40 0.00 -3.38
N HIS A 25 13.70 -0.76 -4.24
CA HIS A 25 13.57 -0.42 -5.66
C HIS A 25 12.89 0.94 -5.86
N HIS A 26 11.78 1.17 -5.15
CA HIS A 26 11.05 2.44 -5.20
C HIS A 26 11.92 3.64 -4.83
N LEU A 27 12.68 3.54 -3.73
CA LEU A 27 13.60 4.58 -3.30
C LEU A 27 14.74 4.81 -4.31
N THR A 28 15.27 3.75 -4.90
CA THR A 28 16.30 3.82 -5.92
C THR A 28 15.82 4.53 -7.18
N VAL A 29 14.63 4.18 -7.68
CA VAL A 29 14.02 4.83 -8.85
C VAL A 29 13.77 6.32 -8.59
N ARG A 30 13.35 6.66 -7.39
CA ARG A 30 13.16 8.07 -6.95
C ARG A 30 14.45 8.82 -6.66
N ARG A 31 15.60 8.14 -6.71
CA ARG A 31 16.90 8.71 -6.36
C ARG A 31 16.91 9.33 -4.95
N ALA A 32 16.27 8.64 -4.01
CA ALA A 32 16.21 9.03 -2.62
C ALA A 32 17.62 9.15 -2.03
N ARG A 33 17.79 10.01 -1.04
CA ARG A 33 19.09 10.32 -0.44
C ARG A 33 19.10 9.99 1.04
N GLU A 34 20.29 9.69 1.58
CA GLU A 34 20.49 9.59 3.01
C GLU A 34 20.05 10.90 3.71
N GLY A 35 19.42 10.77 4.86
CA GLY A 35 18.88 11.88 5.65
C GLY A 35 17.54 12.44 5.14
N GLU A 36 17.03 11.95 4.02
CA GLU A 36 15.73 12.40 3.50
C GLU A 36 14.60 11.95 4.43
N ALA A 37 13.69 12.89 4.75
CA ALA A 37 12.55 12.60 5.60
C ALA A 37 11.50 11.77 4.87
N VAL A 38 11.00 10.73 5.53
CA VAL A 38 10.00 9.82 5.01
C VAL A 38 8.81 9.70 5.94
N MET A 39 7.65 9.45 5.37
CA MET A 39 6.46 8.98 6.07
C MET A 39 6.44 7.45 6.02
N LEU A 40 6.13 6.81 7.13
CA LEU A 40 6.04 5.37 7.28
C LEU A 40 4.60 4.96 7.54
N LEU A 41 4.15 3.92 6.87
CA LEU A 41 2.83 3.31 7.06
C LEU A 41 2.99 1.80 7.21
N ASP A 42 2.30 1.18 8.17
CA ASP A 42 2.35 -0.27 8.35
C ASP A 42 1.11 -1.02 7.85
N GLY A 43 0.15 -0.30 7.27
CA GLY A 43 -1.11 -0.90 6.82
C GLY A 43 -1.98 -1.48 7.95
N ALA A 44 -1.55 -1.39 9.20
CA ALA A 44 -2.22 -1.91 10.38
C ALA A 44 -2.61 -0.81 11.39
N GLY A 45 -2.66 0.42 10.92
CA GLY A 45 -3.10 1.59 11.69
C GLY A 45 -1.98 2.40 12.30
N SER A 46 -0.72 2.06 12.09
CA SER A 46 0.39 2.86 12.55
C SER A 46 0.93 3.75 11.44
N ARG A 47 1.23 4.96 11.80
CA ARG A 47 1.90 5.96 10.97
C ARG A 47 3.12 6.47 11.70
N GLY A 48 4.22 6.62 10.98
CA GLY A 48 5.46 7.14 11.54
C GLY A 48 6.10 8.18 10.65
N THR A 49 7.08 8.86 11.20
CA THR A 49 8.05 9.67 10.47
C THR A 49 9.45 9.17 10.79
N GLY A 50 10.35 9.33 9.85
CA GLY A 50 11.72 8.91 10.02
C GLY A 50 12.63 9.50 8.96
N GLN A 51 13.90 9.10 9.00
CA GLN A 51 14.90 9.52 8.06
C GLN A 51 15.57 8.32 7.40
N LEU A 52 15.77 8.41 6.10
CA LEU A 52 16.52 7.40 5.36
C LEU A 52 17.98 7.34 5.83
N ARG A 53 18.46 6.11 6.01
CA ARG A 53 19.87 5.79 6.24
C ARG A 53 20.38 4.94 5.09
N TRP A 54 21.59 5.18 4.69
CA TRP A 54 22.27 4.43 3.64
C TRP A 54 23.34 3.52 4.24
N ALA A 55 23.10 2.22 4.20
CA ALA A 55 24.03 1.21 4.71
C ALA A 55 24.84 0.57 3.54
N GLY A 56 25.52 1.39 2.77
CA GLY A 56 26.42 0.97 1.70
C GLY A 56 25.78 0.45 0.42
N LYS A 57 24.68 -0.28 0.48
CA LYS A 57 23.96 -0.81 -0.70
C LYS A 57 22.44 -0.79 -0.56
N VAL A 58 21.93 -0.61 0.64
CA VAL A 58 20.49 -0.66 0.94
C VAL A 58 20.09 0.51 1.82
N PHE A 59 18.84 0.94 1.68
CA PHE A 59 18.24 1.89 2.58
C PHE A 59 17.68 1.18 3.81
N SER A 60 17.86 1.81 4.97
CA SER A 60 17.09 1.59 6.19
C SER A 60 16.39 2.88 6.59
N VAL A 61 15.52 2.81 7.58
CA VAL A 61 14.86 4.01 8.14
C VAL A 61 15.08 4.07 9.63
N ALA A 62 15.65 5.18 10.10
CA ALA A 62 15.62 5.55 11.51
C ALA A 62 14.26 6.16 11.83
N VAL A 63 13.47 5.51 12.68
CA VAL A 63 12.10 5.92 13.03
C VAL A 63 12.14 6.98 14.12
N ASP A 64 11.62 8.16 13.83
CA ASP A 64 11.59 9.28 14.79
C ASP A 64 10.36 9.22 15.68
N ARG A 65 9.18 9.14 15.07
CA ARG A 65 7.88 9.18 15.76
C ARG A 65 6.93 8.16 15.19
N VAL A 66 6.04 7.65 16.03
CA VAL A 66 4.95 6.74 15.66
C VAL A 66 3.66 7.22 16.31
N SER A 67 2.58 7.18 15.54
CA SER A 67 1.21 7.38 16.01
C SER A 67 0.33 6.25 15.50
N THR A 68 -0.72 5.93 16.24
CA THR A 68 -1.72 4.93 15.85
C THR A 68 -3.05 5.60 15.56
N GLU A 69 -3.73 5.12 14.55
CA GLU A 69 -5.07 5.57 14.18
C GLU A 69 -6.09 4.47 14.51
N PRO A 70 -7.28 4.84 15.01
CA PRO A 70 -8.33 3.85 15.23
C PRO A 70 -8.73 3.21 13.90
N ARG A 71 -9.11 1.93 13.97
CA ARG A 71 -9.56 1.22 12.78
C ARG A 71 -10.83 1.88 12.23
N PRO A 72 -10.88 2.23 10.94
CA PRO A 72 -12.06 2.81 10.34
C PRO A 72 -13.21 1.81 10.29
N ALA A 73 -14.43 2.29 10.13
CA ALA A 73 -15.58 1.42 9.90
C ALA A 73 -15.34 0.53 8.67
N ALA A 74 -15.70 -0.74 8.79
CA ALA A 74 -15.53 -1.68 7.68
C ALA A 74 -16.50 -1.36 6.54
N VAL A 75 -15.95 -1.08 5.35
CA VAL A 75 -16.70 -0.85 4.12
C VAL A 75 -16.30 -1.91 3.10
N THR A 76 -17.23 -2.78 2.76
CA THR A 76 -17.03 -3.81 1.73
C THR A 76 -17.77 -3.42 0.46
N LEU A 77 -17.05 -3.39 -0.65
CA LEU A 77 -17.60 -3.22 -1.99
C LEU A 77 -17.64 -4.57 -2.70
N ALA A 78 -18.83 -5.02 -3.11
CA ALA A 78 -19.01 -6.19 -3.95
C ALA A 78 -19.32 -5.73 -5.38
N VAL A 79 -18.44 -6.02 -6.33
CA VAL A 79 -18.47 -5.43 -7.68
C VAL A 79 -18.36 -6.50 -8.76
N GLY A 80 -19.17 -6.41 -9.79
CA GLY A 80 -19.04 -7.27 -10.97
C GLY A 80 -17.67 -7.16 -11.61
N ALA A 81 -16.95 -8.26 -11.72
CA ALA A 81 -15.56 -8.34 -12.17
C ALA A 81 -15.47 -8.55 -13.70
N GLY A 82 -16.06 -7.65 -14.48
CA GLY A 82 -16.05 -7.74 -15.93
C GLY A 82 -14.68 -7.46 -16.52
N ASP A 83 -14.31 -6.21 -16.65
CA ASP A 83 -13.01 -5.81 -17.21
C ASP A 83 -11.97 -5.62 -16.10
N ARG A 84 -10.83 -6.30 -16.23
CA ARG A 84 -9.76 -6.30 -15.23
C ARG A 84 -9.09 -4.94 -15.02
N GLU A 85 -8.93 -4.13 -16.07
CA GLU A 85 -8.30 -2.82 -15.93
C GLU A 85 -9.26 -1.81 -15.26
N ARG A 86 -10.54 -1.88 -15.58
CA ARG A 86 -11.57 -1.09 -14.90
C ARG A 86 -11.72 -1.50 -13.44
N PHE A 87 -11.66 -2.80 -13.17
CA PHE A 87 -11.71 -3.30 -11.78
C PHE A 87 -10.48 -2.87 -10.98
N ALA A 88 -9.29 -2.91 -11.57
CA ALA A 88 -8.07 -2.44 -10.92
C ALA A 88 -8.11 -0.94 -10.62
N LEU A 89 -8.63 -0.11 -11.54
CA LEU A 89 -8.83 1.31 -11.31
C LEU A 89 -9.86 1.57 -10.20
N LEU A 90 -10.96 0.81 -10.20
CA LEU A 90 -11.97 0.89 -9.13
C LEU A 90 -11.35 0.55 -7.77
N ALA A 91 -10.56 -0.51 -7.69
CA ALA A 91 -9.88 -0.89 -6.45
C ALA A 91 -8.96 0.21 -5.93
N GLU A 92 -8.17 0.82 -6.81
CA GLU A 92 -7.31 1.95 -6.49
C GLU A 92 -8.10 3.13 -5.91
N GLN A 93 -9.18 3.53 -6.57
CA GLN A 93 -10.02 4.64 -6.13
C GLN A 93 -10.81 4.31 -4.85
N ALA A 94 -11.32 3.10 -4.74
CA ALA A 94 -12.08 2.66 -3.56
C ALA A 94 -11.24 2.69 -2.29
N VAL A 95 -9.98 2.25 -2.38
CA VAL A 95 -9.02 2.31 -1.26
C VAL A 95 -8.77 3.76 -0.84
N GLN A 96 -8.57 4.67 -1.78
CA GLN A 96 -8.39 6.09 -1.49
C GLN A 96 -9.60 6.71 -0.80
N LEU A 97 -10.80 6.17 -1.04
CA LEU A 97 -12.05 6.59 -0.42
C LEU A 97 -12.38 5.86 0.89
N GLY A 98 -11.49 4.96 1.35
CA GLY A 98 -11.63 4.28 2.63
C GLY A 98 -12.36 2.94 2.56
N ALA A 99 -12.52 2.32 1.40
CA ALA A 99 -12.99 0.94 1.32
C ALA A 99 -11.94 0.00 1.95
N THR A 100 -12.40 -0.86 2.84
CA THR A 100 -11.54 -1.80 3.58
C THR A 100 -11.53 -3.20 2.98
N ARG A 101 -12.46 -3.48 2.07
CA ARG A 101 -12.56 -4.77 1.38
C ARG A 101 -13.23 -4.60 0.03
N ILE A 102 -12.69 -5.25 -0.99
CA ILE A 102 -13.27 -5.30 -2.34
C ILE A 102 -13.41 -6.77 -2.73
N VAL A 103 -14.65 -7.15 -3.11
CA VAL A 103 -14.99 -8.52 -3.49
C VAL A 103 -15.37 -8.55 -4.98
N PRO A 104 -14.57 -9.20 -5.83
CA PRO A 104 -14.96 -9.41 -7.22
C PRO A 104 -16.10 -10.42 -7.30
N LEU A 105 -17.18 -10.03 -7.99
CA LEU A 105 -18.31 -10.91 -8.24
C LEU A 105 -18.26 -11.45 -9.67
N GLU A 106 -18.40 -12.74 -9.82
CA GLU A 106 -18.71 -13.34 -11.11
C GLU A 106 -20.24 -13.37 -11.29
N THR A 107 -20.70 -12.82 -12.41
CA THR A 107 -22.11 -12.77 -12.77
C THR A 107 -22.28 -13.32 -14.19
N ASP A 108 -23.51 -13.61 -14.59
CA ASP A 108 -23.79 -14.11 -15.95
C ASP A 108 -23.24 -13.19 -17.06
N ARG A 109 -23.22 -11.89 -16.80
CA ARG A 109 -22.68 -10.90 -17.75
C ARG A 109 -21.16 -10.80 -17.71
N THR A 110 -20.53 -11.04 -16.57
CA THR A 110 -19.07 -10.96 -16.42
C THR A 110 -18.37 -12.27 -16.79
N ALA A 111 -19.05 -13.41 -16.67
CA ALA A 111 -18.50 -14.72 -16.95
C ALA A 111 -17.94 -14.86 -18.38
N ASN A 112 -18.57 -14.20 -19.35
CA ASN A 112 -18.21 -14.26 -20.77
C ASN A 112 -17.26 -13.16 -21.24
N VAL A 113 -16.83 -12.25 -20.35
CA VAL A 113 -15.89 -11.19 -20.72
C VAL A 113 -14.48 -11.77 -20.81
N ALA A 114 -13.85 -11.67 -21.96
CA ALA A 114 -12.50 -12.22 -22.21
C ALA A 114 -11.44 -11.59 -21.29
N THR A 115 -11.60 -10.30 -20.97
CA THR A 115 -10.69 -9.54 -20.10
C THR A 115 -11.11 -9.51 -18.62
N ARG A 116 -12.03 -10.41 -18.22
CA ARG A 116 -12.54 -10.47 -16.85
C ARG A 116 -11.44 -10.67 -15.80
N VAL A 117 -11.73 -10.24 -14.59
CA VAL A 117 -10.87 -10.51 -13.42
C VAL A 117 -10.83 -12.01 -13.16
N ARG A 118 -9.62 -12.54 -13.03
CA ARG A 118 -9.35 -13.92 -12.66
C ARG A 118 -8.42 -13.93 -11.45
N GLU A 119 -8.31 -15.05 -10.78
CA GLU A 119 -7.47 -15.20 -9.60
C GLU A 119 -6.02 -14.70 -9.86
N GLY A 120 -5.41 -15.07 -10.98
CA GLY A 120 -4.06 -14.62 -11.33
C GLY A 120 -3.90 -13.13 -11.58
N THR A 121 -4.99 -12.34 -11.67
CA THR A 121 -4.93 -10.88 -11.78
C THR A 121 -5.10 -10.17 -10.45
N LEU A 122 -5.52 -10.87 -9.40
CA LEU A 122 -5.79 -10.25 -8.08
C LEU A 122 -4.53 -9.71 -7.43
N ASP A 123 -3.39 -10.34 -7.62
CA ASP A 123 -2.11 -9.85 -7.06
C ASP A 123 -1.71 -8.50 -7.67
N LYS A 124 -1.95 -8.32 -8.97
CA LYS A 124 -1.76 -7.01 -9.62
C LYS A 124 -2.71 -5.96 -9.04
N VAL A 125 -3.96 -6.33 -8.80
CA VAL A 125 -4.96 -5.44 -8.19
C VAL A 125 -4.57 -5.06 -6.77
N ARG A 126 -4.14 -6.03 -5.95
CA ARG A 126 -3.66 -5.79 -4.58
C ARG A 126 -2.47 -4.85 -4.55
N ARG A 127 -1.46 -5.08 -5.41
CA ARG A 127 -0.30 -4.19 -5.50
C ARG A 127 -0.72 -2.76 -5.82
N ARG A 128 -1.61 -2.59 -6.77
CA ARG A 128 -2.13 -1.28 -7.17
C ARG A 128 -2.92 -0.59 -6.05
N ALA A 129 -3.70 -1.35 -5.29
CA ALA A 129 -4.39 -0.86 -4.10
C ALA A 129 -3.40 -0.41 -3.01
N ARG A 130 -2.33 -1.18 -2.75
CA ARG A 130 -1.27 -0.81 -1.79
C ARG A 130 -0.53 0.47 -2.21
N GLU A 131 -0.22 0.64 -3.47
CA GLU A 131 0.35 1.89 -3.97
C GLU A 131 -0.59 3.09 -3.78
N ALA A 132 -1.90 2.87 -3.90
CA ALA A 132 -2.91 3.89 -3.64
C ALA A 132 -2.91 4.34 -2.17
N LEU A 133 -2.66 3.43 -1.22
CA LEU A 133 -2.51 3.79 0.20
C LEU A 133 -1.35 4.77 0.44
N LYS A 134 -0.23 4.59 -0.25
CA LYS A 134 0.90 5.52 -0.17
C LYS A 134 0.51 6.91 -0.64
N GLN A 135 -0.29 7.01 -1.69
CA GLN A 135 -0.72 8.29 -2.25
C GLN A 135 -1.68 9.04 -1.32
N CYS A 136 -2.62 8.35 -0.70
CA CYS A 136 -3.56 8.95 0.25
C CYS A 136 -3.08 8.95 1.69
N SER A 137 -1.89 8.40 1.96
CA SER A 137 -1.29 8.29 3.30
C SER A 137 -2.21 7.61 4.32
N ALA A 138 -2.99 6.62 3.90
CA ALA A 138 -3.87 5.86 4.79
C ALA A 138 -3.06 4.89 5.65
N ALA A 139 -3.33 4.87 6.96
CA ALA A 139 -2.64 4.00 7.90
C ALA A 139 -3.17 2.55 7.92
N TRP A 140 -4.34 2.30 7.32
CA TRP A 140 -5.00 1.00 7.24
C TRP A 140 -5.10 0.48 5.81
N GLU A 141 -4.66 -0.78 5.64
CA GLU A 141 -4.83 -1.56 4.40
C GLU A 141 -6.14 -2.38 4.43
#